data_3204f1c45201817f65612f838877738e
#
_entry.id   3204f1c45201817f65612f838877738e
#
_cell.length_a   1.000
_cell.length_b   1.000
_cell.length_c   1.000
_cell.angle_alpha   90.00
_cell.angle_beta   90.00
_cell.angle_gamma   90.00
#
_symmetry.space_group_name_H-M   'P 1'
#
loop_
_entity.id
_entity.type
_entity.pdbx_description
1 polymer ?
#
loop_
_entity_poly.entity_id
_entity_poly.type
_entity_poly.pdbx_seq_one_letter_code
_entity_poly.pdbx_strand_id
1 'polypeptide(L)'
;MARMFGTDGVRGVAGTELTIELATKLGQAGAYVLTKEKSHKPTIMVGCDTRISGGMLANALMAGICSVGANAIYVGVAPTPAIAYLTRKHKVDAGVVISASHNPMEFNGIKFFNGEGYKLSDELEDEIEALIRNDMKDIDFPTGAGIGKIDYRFDIVDEYVEFEKETVPVDLSGLKIVIDCAEGASSY
;
A
#
# COMPACT_ATOMS: atom_id res chain seq x y z
N MET A 1 -6.97 18.52 16.59
CA MET A 1 -7.48 18.11 15.27
C MET A 1 -7.85 16.64 15.34
N ALA A 2 -8.82 16.18 14.56
CA ALA A 2 -9.13 14.75 14.51
C ALA A 2 -7.93 13.95 13.99
N ARG A 3 -7.79 12.69 14.43
CA ARG A 3 -6.78 11.76 13.96
C ARG A 3 -7.04 11.44 12.48
N MET A 4 -5.97 11.41 11.67
CA MET A 4 -6.06 11.12 10.23
C MET A 4 -6.20 9.61 9.98
N PHE A 5 -5.43 8.82 10.73
CA PHE A 5 -5.51 7.36 10.66
C PHE A 5 -6.70 6.82 11.46
N GLY A 6 -7.58 6.10 10.78
CA GLY A 6 -8.61 5.27 11.40
C GLY A 6 -8.14 3.81 11.53
N THR A 7 -9.04 2.92 11.94
CA THR A 7 -8.78 1.48 12.05
C THR A 7 -8.24 0.86 10.73
N ASP A 8 -8.65 1.42 9.60
CA ASP A 8 -8.34 0.92 8.26
C ASP A 8 -7.46 1.90 7.44
N GLY A 9 -6.58 2.62 8.09
CA GLY A 9 -5.72 3.61 7.45
C GLY A 9 -6.40 4.96 7.22
N VAL A 10 -5.91 5.73 6.27
CA VAL A 10 -6.45 7.04 5.90
C VAL A 10 -7.47 6.86 4.79
N ARG A 11 -8.73 7.22 5.04
CA ARG A 11 -9.85 7.08 4.09
C ARG A 11 -10.50 8.43 3.80
N GLY A 12 -11.07 8.57 2.60
CA GLY A 12 -11.84 9.74 2.21
C GLY A 12 -12.37 9.64 0.78
N VAL A 13 -13.15 10.62 0.38
CA VAL A 13 -13.60 10.78 -1.03
C VAL A 13 -12.38 11.11 -1.87
N ALA A 14 -12.08 10.25 -2.85
CA ALA A 14 -10.90 10.39 -3.69
C ALA A 14 -10.98 11.66 -4.54
N GLY A 15 -9.91 12.45 -4.55
CA GLY A 15 -9.80 13.72 -5.28
C GLY A 15 -10.22 14.96 -4.48
N THR A 16 -10.99 14.83 -3.42
CA THR A 16 -11.42 15.97 -2.59
C THR A 16 -10.94 15.89 -1.15
N GLU A 17 -11.05 14.74 -0.51
CA GLU A 17 -10.56 14.48 0.86
C GLU A 17 -9.26 13.70 0.82
N LEU A 18 -9.22 12.58 0.07
CA LEU A 18 -8.02 11.82 -0.21
C LEU A 18 -7.44 12.31 -1.55
N THR A 19 -6.68 13.41 -1.47
CA THR A 19 -6.11 14.08 -2.65
C THR A 19 -4.77 13.49 -3.05
N ILE A 20 -4.27 13.86 -4.24
CA ILE A 20 -2.92 13.47 -4.70
C ILE A 20 -1.83 14.06 -3.79
N GLU A 21 -2.04 15.28 -3.27
CA GLU A 21 -1.10 15.92 -2.33
C GLU A 21 -1.02 15.13 -1.03
N LEU A 22 -2.18 14.69 -0.48
CA LEU A 22 -2.22 13.88 0.73
C LEU A 22 -1.58 12.51 0.48
N ALA A 23 -1.88 11.86 -0.65
CA ALA A 23 -1.28 10.58 -1.03
C ALA A 23 0.25 10.69 -1.16
N THR A 24 0.76 11.77 -1.75
CA THR A 24 2.20 12.05 -1.85
C THR A 24 2.81 12.21 -0.46
N LYS A 25 2.20 13.01 0.41
CA LYS A 25 2.67 13.21 1.79
C LYS A 25 2.63 11.92 2.62
N LEU A 26 1.61 11.10 2.44
CA LEU A 26 1.54 9.78 3.07
C LEU A 26 2.67 8.87 2.59
N GLY A 27 2.99 8.91 1.29
CA GLY A 27 4.14 8.19 0.74
C GLY A 27 5.46 8.64 1.32
N GLN A 28 5.67 9.95 1.43
CA GLN A 28 6.87 10.55 2.03
C GLN A 28 7.02 10.17 3.50
N ALA A 29 6.02 10.51 4.32
CA ALA A 29 6.06 10.28 5.76
C ALA A 29 6.10 8.79 6.11
N GLY A 30 5.27 7.97 5.45
CA GLY A 30 5.23 6.53 5.66
C GLY A 30 6.55 5.87 5.31
N ALA A 31 7.14 6.19 4.15
CA ALA A 31 8.44 5.66 3.78
C ALA A 31 9.52 6.09 4.77
N TYR A 32 9.58 7.36 5.13
CA TYR A 32 10.57 7.88 6.08
C TYR A 32 10.48 7.18 7.44
N VAL A 33 9.29 7.17 8.06
CA VAL A 33 9.08 6.58 9.40
C VAL A 33 9.42 5.09 9.43
N LEU A 34 8.97 4.35 8.41
CA LEU A 34 9.13 2.89 8.38
C LEU A 34 10.54 2.44 8.00
N THR A 35 11.38 3.35 7.50
CA THR A 35 12.68 2.97 6.94
C THR A 35 13.87 3.76 7.47
N LYS A 36 13.67 4.77 8.33
CA LYS A 36 14.71 5.65 8.86
C LYS A 36 15.87 4.92 9.57
N GLU A 37 15.62 3.73 10.11
CA GLU A 37 16.64 2.93 10.81
C GLU A 37 17.29 1.86 9.92
N LYS A 38 16.93 1.81 8.63
CA LYS A 38 17.47 0.80 7.72
C LYS A 38 18.85 1.20 7.22
N SER A 39 19.75 0.22 7.20
CA SER A 39 21.11 0.39 6.68
C SER A 39 21.25 0.18 5.17
N HIS A 40 20.17 -0.26 4.52
CA HIS A 40 20.08 -0.49 3.07
C HIS A 40 19.09 0.47 2.43
N LYS A 41 19.09 0.58 1.10
CA LYS A 41 18.08 1.37 0.37
C LYS A 41 16.72 0.69 0.49
N PRO A 42 15.74 1.32 1.17
CA PRO A 42 14.49 0.65 1.48
C PRO A 42 13.64 0.39 0.26
N THR A 43 12.74 -0.59 0.37
CA THR A 43 11.78 -0.94 -0.69
C THR A 43 10.39 -1.11 -0.08
N ILE A 44 9.39 -0.47 -0.69
CA ILE A 44 7.99 -0.52 -0.27
C ILE A 44 7.15 -1.12 -1.40
N MET A 45 6.36 -2.12 -1.07
CA MET A 45 5.41 -2.73 -2.00
C MET A 45 4.09 -1.94 -2.01
N VAL A 46 3.54 -1.68 -3.19
CA VAL A 46 2.30 -0.93 -3.37
C VAL A 46 1.36 -1.71 -4.27
N GLY A 47 0.12 -1.90 -3.82
CA GLY A 47 -0.96 -2.43 -4.65
C GLY A 47 -2.25 -1.64 -4.46
N CYS A 48 -3.24 -1.88 -5.30
CA CYS A 48 -4.53 -1.22 -5.19
C CYS A 48 -5.68 -2.21 -5.46
N ASP A 49 -6.91 -1.79 -5.13
CA ASP A 49 -8.11 -2.47 -5.59
C ASP A 49 -8.53 -1.97 -7.00
N THR A 50 -9.70 -2.39 -7.45
CA THR A 50 -10.23 -2.11 -8.79
C THR A 50 -10.79 -0.68 -8.96
N ARG A 51 -10.80 0.16 -7.94
CA ARG A 51 -11.34 1.52 -7.99
C ARG A 51 -10.59 2.37 -9.01
N ILE A 52 -11.33 3.14 -9.81
CA ILE A 52 -10.76 4.01 -10.85
C ILE A 52 -9.73 5.02 -10.28
N SER A 53 -9.89 5.45 -9.04
CA SER A 53 -8.95 6.34 -8.35
C SER A 53 -7.66 5.66 -7.90
N GLY A 54 -7.59 4.30 -7.94
CA GLY A 54 -6.44 3.53 -7.47
C GLY A 54 -5.14 3.92 -8.15
N GLY A 55 -5.12 3.97 -9.49
CA GLY A 55 -3.92 4.33 -10.24
C GLY A 55 -3.41 5.75 -9.98
N MET A 56 -4.32 6.72 -9.86
CA MET A 56 -3.98 8.10 -9.53
C MET A 56 -3.30 8.20 -8.16
N LEU A 57 -3.90 7.58 -7.14
CA LEU A 57 -3.37 7.62 -5.77
C LEU A 57 -2.08 6.80 -5.65
N ALA A 58 -1.98 5.66 -6.35
CA ALA A 58 -0.76 4.84 -6.35
C ALA A 58 0.43 5.60 -6.92
N ASN A 59 0.26 6.28 -8.05
CA ASN A 59 1.34 7.08 -8.65
C ASN A 59 1.78 8.23 -7.73
N ALA A 60 0.84 8.94 -7.11
CA ALA A 60 1.14 10.01 -6.16
C ALA A 60 1.89 9.48 -4.92
N LEU A 61 1.41 8.38 -4.34
CA LEU A 61 2.05 7.72 -3.20
C LEU A 61 3.48 7.26 -3.53
N MET A 62 3.66 6.57 -4.67
CA MET A 62 4.97 6.08 -5.10
C MET A 62 5.95 7.21 -5.41
N ALA A 63 5.49 8.31 -5.98
CA ALA A 63 6.30 9.52 -6.15
C ALA A 63 6.79 10.04 -4.80
N GLY A 64 5.90 10.07 -3.79
CA GLY A 64 6.25 10.41 -2.41
C GLY A 64 7.31 9.48 -1.83
N ILE A 65 7.11 8.16 -1.94
CA ILE A 65 8.07 7.13 -1.47
C ILE A 65 9.45 7.34 -2.10
N CYS A 66 9.49 7.52 -3.42
CA CYS A 66 10.75 7.70 -4.14
C CYS A 66 11.45 9.01 -3.79
N SER A 67 10.71 10.07 -3.50
CA SER A 67 11.26 11.39 -3.18
C SER A 67 12.06 11.40 -1.88
N VAL A 68 11.80 10.49 -0.96
CA VAL A 68 12.55 10.33 0.31
C VAL A 68 13.61 9.22 0.25
N GLY A 69 13.89 8.69 -0.94
CA GLY A 69 14.99 7.75 -1.18
C GLY A 69 14.63 6.27 -1.11
N ALA A 70 13.41 5.90 -0.77
CA ALA A 70 12.95 4.52 -0.82
C ALA A 70 12.54 4.11 -2.24
N ASN A 71 12.72 2.83 -2.58
CA ASN A 71 12.18 2.27 -3.81
C ASN A 71 10.71 1.87 -3.62
N ALA A 72 9.94 1.88 -4.70
CA ALA A 72 8.59 1.34 -4.73
C ALA A 72 8.50 0.15 -5.71
N ILE A 73 7.80 -0.90 -5.32
CA ILE A 73 7.39 -2.00 -6.20
C ILE A 73 5.88 -1.93 -6.36
N TYR A 74 5.41 -1.66 -7.57
CA TYR A 74 3.98 -1.64 -7.87
C TYR A 74 3.53 -2.99 -8.43
N VAL A 75 2.58 -3.62 -7.75
CA VAL A 75 2.09 -4.95 -8.12
C VAL A 75 0.72 -4.91 -8.84
N GLY A 76 0.15 -3.72 -9.01
CA GLY A 76 -1.14 -3.56 -9.69
C GLY A 76 -2.33 -3.85 -8.77
N VAL A 77 -3.36 -4.45 -9.36
CA VAL A 77 -4.58 -4.84 -8.62
C VAL A 77 -4.30 -6.11 -7.82
N ALA A 78 -4.50 -6.03 -6.51
CA ALA A 78 -4.33 -7.15 -5.60
C ALA A 78 -5.19 -6.95 -4.35
N PRO A 79 -5.76 -8.01 -3.79
CA PRO A 79 -6.53 -7.92 -2.54
C PRO A 79 -5.61 -7.58 -1.37
N THR A 80 -6.19 -6.91 -0.36
CA THR A 80 -5.47 -6.46 0.83
C THR A 80 -4.57 -7.53 1.47
N PRO A 81 -5.03 -8.78 1.68
CA PRO A 81 -4.18 -9.82 2.26
C PRO A 81 -3.01 -10.23 1.35
N ALA A 82 -3.15 -10.11 0.02
CA ALA A 82 -2.04 -10.38 -0.89
C ALA A 82 -0.88 -9.42 -0.65
N ILE A 83 -1.15 -8.11 -0.46
CA ILE A 83 -0.11 -7.13 -0.17
C ILE A 83 0.61 -7.45 1.13
N ALA A 84 -0.13 -7.79 2.19
CA ALA A 84 0.46 -8.19 3.48
C ALA A 84 1.34 -9.45 3.35
N TYR A 85 0.85 -10.47 2.64
CA TYR A 85 1.59 -11.71 2.39
C TYR A 85 2.86 -11.48 1.56
N LEU A 86 2.73 -10.78 0.43
CA LEU A 86 3.83 -10.52 -0.50
C LEU A 86 4.90 -9.62 0.13
N THR A 87 4.51 -8.64 0.96
CA THR A 87 5.43 -7.81 1.74
C THR A 87 6.37 -8.69 2.56
N ARG A 88 5.81 -9.63 3.32
CA ARG A 88 6.58 -10.58 4.14
C ARG A 88 7.39 -11.56 3.28
N LYS A 89 6.77 -12.12 2.23
CA LYS A 89 7.42 -13.12 1.36
C LYS A 89 8.64 -12.55 0.64
N HIS A 90 8.53 -11.34 0.11
CA HIS A 90 9.62 -10.67 -0.59
C HIS A 90 10.57 -9.91 0.35
N LYS A 91 10.31 -9.93 1.66
CA LYS A 91 11.12 -9.27 2.69
C LYS A 91 11.36 -7.78 2.38
N VAL A 92 10.36 -7.11 1.82
CA VAL A 92 10.39 -5.66 1.64
C VAL A 92 10.11 -4.96 2.97
N ASP A 93 10.54 -3.71 3.11
CA ASP A 93 10.51 -3.01 4.40
C ASP A 93 9.11 -2.62 4.85
N ALA A 94 8.19 -2.42 3.90
CA ALA A 94 6.79 -2.12 4.17
C ALA A 94 5.90 -2.48 2.98
N GLY A 95 4.60 -2.56 3.24
CA GLY A 95 3.57 -2.71 2.21
C GLY A 95 2.51 -1.63 2.32
N VAL A 96 1.91 -1.26 1.19
CA VAL A 96 0.80 -0.32 1.14
C VAL A 96 -0.28 -0.84 0.22
N VAL A 97 -1.52 -0.84 0.68
CA VAL A 97 -2.68 -1.11 -0.17
C VAL A 97 -3.56 0.13 -0.29
N ILE A 98 -3.97 0.42 -1.52
CA ILE A 98 -4.88 1.51 -1.85
C ILE A 98 -6.26 0.91 -2.09
N SER A 99 -7.13 1.01 -1.10
CA SER A 99 -8.46 0.41 -1.10
C SER A 99 -9.35 1.04 -0.04
N ALA A 100 -10.63 1.15 -0.31
CA ALA A 100 -11.66 1.48 0.67
C ALA A 100 -12.61 0.30 0.95
N SER A 101 -12.15 -0.93 0.69
CA SER A 101 -12.92 -2.15 0.96
C SER A 101 -14.29 -2.13 0.24
N HIS A 102 -15.40 -2.16 0.98
CA HIS A 102 -16.77 -2.18 0.47
C HIS A 102 -17.47 -0.80 0.46
N ASN A 103 -16.72 0.28 0.68
CA ASN A 103 -17.28 1.63 0.60
C ASN A 103 -17.73 1.94 -0.85
N PRO A 104 -18.66 2.92 -1.06
CA PRO A 104 -19.02 3.41 -2.38
C PRO A 104 -17.82 3.79 -3.24
N MET A 105 -17.99 3.79 -4.57
CA MET A 105 -16.88 3.92 -5.53
C MET A 105 -16.09 5.22 -5.44
N GLU A 106 -16.71 6.28 -4.94
CA GLU A 106 -16.07 7.60 -4.77
C GLU A 106 -15.03 7.62 -3.64
N PHE A 107 -15.13 6.70 -2.69
CA PHE A 107 -14.16 6.58 -1.60
C PHE A 107 -12.93 5.80 -2.03
N ASN A 108 -11.80 6.13 -1.42
CA ASN A 108 -10.62 5.27 -1.41
C ASN A 108 -9.89 5.38 -0.07
N GLY A 109 -8.84 4.61 0.13
CA GLY A 109 -8.06 4.59 1.36
C GLY A 109 -6.63 4.17 1.11
N ILE A 110 -5.75 4.53 2.03
CA ILE A 110 -4.33 4.13 2.02
C ILE A 110 -4.02 3.48 3.36
N LYS A 111 -3.66 2.21 3.33
CA LYS A 111 -3.34 1.41 4.51
C LYS A 111 -1.93 0.86 4.41
N PHE A 112 -1.15 1.07 5.46
CA PHE A 112 0.22 0.61 5.57
C PHE A 112 0.32 -0.71 6.33
N PHE A 113 1.32 -1.50 5.95
CA PHE A 113 1.79 -2.69 6.65
C PHE A 113 3.29 -2.54 6.93
N ASN A 114 3.73 -3.05 8.06
CA ASN A 114 5.15 -3.20 8.35
C ASN A 114 5.76 -4.35 7.53
N GLY A 115 7.07 -4.54 7.58
CA GLY A 115 7.78 -5.60 6.86
C GLY A 115 7.34 -7.03 7.19
N GLU A 116 6.67 -7.22 8.33
CA GLU A 116 6.08 -8.50 8.74
C GLU A 116 4.64 -8.69 8.21
N GLY A 117 4.10 -7.72 7.47
CA GLY A 117 2.75 -7.77 6.90
C GLY A 117 1.64 -7.43 7.90
N TYR A 118 1.94 -6.85 9.05
CA TYR A 118 0.96 -6.42 10.04
C TYR A 118 0.62 -4.95 9.90
N LYS A 119 -0.61 -4.57 10.32
CA LYS A 119 -1.00 -3.17 10.47
C LYS A 119 0.01 -2.44 11.36
N LEU A 120 0.25 -1.17 11.05
CA LEU A 120 1.10 -0.31 11.87
C LEU A 120 0.52 -0.15 13.29
N SER A 121 1.42 0.05 14.25
CA SER A 121 1.01 0.47 15.60
C SER A 121 0.53 1.92 15.59
N ASP A 122 -0.25 2.29 16.59
CA ASP A 122 -0.78 3.64 16.71
C ASP A 122 0.35 4.68 16.83
N GLU A 123 1.47 4.32 17.46
CA GLU A 123 2.64 5.19 17.60
C GLU A 123 3.28 5.53 16.25
N LEU A 124 3.40 4.53 15.35
CA LEU A 124 3.93 4.76 14.01
C LEU A 124 2.97 5.59 13.15
N GLU A 125 1.66 5.35 13.27
CA GLU A 125 0.65 6.15 12.58
C GLU A 125 0.68 7.61 13.06
N ASP A 126 0.82 7.84 14.37
CA ASP A 126 0.92 9.17 14.97
C ASP A 126 2.20 9.89 14.54
N GLU A 127 3.32 9.18 14.40
CA GLU A 127 4.58 9.73 13.87
C GLU A 127 4.43 10.17 12.41
N ILE A 128 3.79 9.35 11.57
CA ILE A 128 3.47 9.69 10.18
C ILE A 128 2.60 10.95 10.13
N GLU A 129 1.53 11.02 10.95
CA GLU A 129 0.68 12.21 11.03
C GLU A 129 1.45 13.45 11.45
N ALA A 130 2.34 13.33 12.42
CA ALA A 130 3.13 14.47 12.91
C ALA A 130 3.99 15.08 11.80
N LEU A 131 4.63 14.23 10.98
CA LEU A 131 5.41 14.69 9.82
C LEU A 131 4.53 15.37 8.77
N ILE A 132 3.34 14.81 8.47
CA ILE A 132 2.40 15.43 7.52
C ILE A 132 1.93 16.79 8.02
N ARG A 133 1.61 16.91 9.31
CA ARG A 133 1.15 18.18 9.93
C ARG A 133 2.26 19.24 10.01
N ASN A 134 3.52 18.81 10.10
CA ASN A 134 4.69 19.68 10.07
C ASN A 134 5.19 19.99 8.65
N ASP A 135 4.42 19.60 7.63
CA ASP A 135 4.73 19.82 6.22
C ASP A 135 6.09 19.26 5.80
N MET A 136 6.46 18.09 6.34
CA MET A 136 7.70 17.34 6.06
C MET A 136 9.00 18.10 6.36
N LYS A 137 8.97 19.14 7.19
CA LYS A 137 10.15 20.03 7.46
C LYS A 137 11.34 19.30 8.07
N ASP A 138 11.10 18.16 8.73
CA ASP A 138 12.13 17.36 9.39
C ASP A 138 12.72 16.27 8.48
N ILE A 139 12.36 16.26 7.19
CA ILE A 139 12.84 15.27 6.22
C ILE A 139 13.90 15.92 5.30
N ASP A 140 15.09 15.34 5.29
CA ASP A 140 16.12 15.66 4.30
C ASP A 140 15.84 14.88 3.01
N PHE A 141 15.46 15.61 1.95
CA PHE A 141 15.16 14.98 0.66
C PHE A 141 16.45 14.70 -0.10
N PRO A 142 16.71 13.43 -0.49
CA PRO A 142 17.88 13.08 -1.27
C PRO A 142 17.81 13.60 -2.69
N THR A 143 18.99 13.73 -3.33
CA THR A 143 19.11 14.13 -4.74
C THR A 143 19.88 13.08 -5.55
N GLY A 144 19.82 13.18 -6.87
CA GLY A 144 20.60 12.32 -7.77
C GLY A 144 20.36 10.83 -7.52
N ALA A 145 21.42 10.09 -7.29
CA ALA A 145 21.36 8.62 -7.04
C ALA A 145 20.67 8.25 -5.71
N GLY A 146 20.46 9.22 -4.82
CA GLY A 146 19.72 9.03 -3.58
C GLY A 146 18.22 8.85 -3.78
N ILE A 147 17.65 9.37 -4.87
CA ILE A 147 16.22 9.23 -5.18
C ILE A 147 15.89 7.75 -5.41
N GLY A 148 14.70 7.33 -4.97
CA GLY A 148 14.18 5.99 -5.20
C GLY A 148 13.74 5.74 -6.65
N LYS A 149 13.50 4.49 -6.99
CA LYS A 149 12.95 4.10 -8.29
C LYS A 149 11.66 3.31 -8.11
N ILE A 150 10.84 3.27 -9.16
CA ILE A 150 9.63 2.45 -9.23
C ILE A 150 9.91 1.25 -10.14
N ASP A 151 9.64 0.06 -9.62
CA ASP A 151 9.60 -1.18 -10.38
C ASP A 151 8.14 -1.65 -10.50
N TYR A 152 7.75 -2.15 -11.68
CA TYR A 152 6.42 -2.69 -11.94
C TYR A 152 6.51 -4.22 -12.01
N ARG A 153 5.86 -4.90 -11.07
CA ARG A 153 5.95 -6.35 -10.89
C ARG A 153 4.55 -6.96 -10.74
N PHE A 154 3.79 -6.94 -11.81
CA PHE A 154 2.44 -7.53 -11.85
C PHE A 154 2.46 -9.05 -11.71
N ASP A 155 3.56 -9.67 -12.09
CA ASP A 155 3.80 -11.13 -12.06
C ASP A 155 3.76 -11.72 -10.64
N ILE A 156 4.15 -10.95 -9.63
CA ILE A 156 4.28 -11.50 -8.28
C ILE A 156 2.94 -11.71 -7.55
N VAL A 157 1.82 -11.18 -8.07
CA VAL A 157 0.50 -11.43 -7.50
C VAL A 157 0.10 -12.90 -7.65
N ASP A 158 0.56 -13.57 -8.71
CA ASP A 158 0.33 -15.00 -8.92
C ASP A 158 0.91 -15.86 -7.78
N GLU A 159 1.95 -15.38 -7.12
CA GLU A 159 2.53 -16.06 -5.96
C GLU A 159 1.57 -16.12 -4.76
N TYR A 160 0.69 -15.13 -4.63
CA TYR A 160 -0.37 -15.16 -3.63
C TYR A 160 -1.46 -16.17 -4.01
N VAL A 161 -1.80 -16.27 -5.30
CA VAL A 161 -2.76 -17.26 -5.80
C VAL A 161 -2.25 -18.68 -5.52
N GLU A 162 -0.97 -18.96 -5.78
CA GLU A 162 -0.39 -20.27 -5.47
C GLU A 162 -0.41 -20.57 -3.97
N PHE A 163 -0.08 -19.57 -3.14
CA PHE A 163 -0.19 -19.71 -1.68
C PHE A 163 -1.63 -20.05 -1.23
N GLU A 164 -2.63 -19.35 -1.76
CA GLU A 164 -4.03 -19.64 -1.42
C GLU A 164 -4.44 -21.06 -1.83
N LYS A 165 -4.01 -21.55 -2.99
CA LYS A 165 -4.25 -22.93 -3.42
C LYS A 165 -3.68 -23.95 -2.43
N GLU A 166 -2.48 -23.70 -1.89
CA GLU A 166 -1.85 -24.59 -0.92
C GLU A 166 -2.60 -24.65 0.42
N THR A 167 -3.37 -23.61 0.75
CA THR A 167 -4.18 -23.58 1.99
C THR A 167 -5.45 -24.42 1.91
N VAL A 168 -5.86 -24.85 0.71
CA VAL A 168 -7.09 -25.62 0.46
C VAL A 168 -6.73 -27.02 -0.02
N PRO A 169 -6.32 -27.94 0.88
CA PRO A 169 -5.86 -29.28 0.50
C PRO A 169 -7.04 -30.25 0.27
N VAL A 170 -8.10 -29.80 -0.42
CA VAL A 170 -9.28 -30.60 -0.68
C VAL A 170 -9.52 -30.76 -2.19
N ASP A 171 -9.93 -31.94 -2.61
CA ASP A 171 -10.37 -32.17 -3.97
C ASP A 171 -11.79 -31.61 -4.16
N LEU A 172 -11.92 -30.62 -5.02
CA LEU A 172 -13.19 -30.00 -5.40
C LEU A 172 -13.77 -30.59 -6.70
N SER A 173 -13.18 -31.67 -7.22
CA SER A 173 -13.65 -32.34 -8.44
C SER A 173 -15.12 -32.74 -8.33
N GLY A 174 -15.87 -32.45 -9.37
CA GLY A 174 -17.31 -32.78 -9.46
C GLY A 174 -18.23 -31.74 -8.82
N LEU A 175 -17.72 -30.72 -8.12
CA LEU A 175 -18.53 -29.61 -7.65
C LEU A 175 -18.83 -28.64 -8.81
N LYS A 176 -20.09 -28.14 -8.83
CA LYS A 176 -20.47 -27.01 -9.68
C LYS A 176 -20.53 -25.75 -8.81
N ILE A 177 -19.63 -24.82 -9.10
CA ILE A 177 -19.48 -23.59 -8.32
C ILE A 177 -19.87 -22.41 -9.21
N VAL A 178 -20.70 -21.52 -8.68
CA VAL A 178 -20.99 -20.21 -9.27
C VAL A 178 -20.37 -19.16 -8.36
N ILE A 179 -19.54 -18.30 -8.93
CA ILE A 179 -18.85 -17.24 -8.19
C ILE A 179 -19.26 -15.90 -8.80
N ASP A 180 -19.72 -14.98 -7.95
CA ASP A 180 -19.85 -13.58 -8.28
C ASP A 180 -18.77 -12.82 -7.51
N CYS A 181 -17.75 -12.40 -8.22
CA CYS A 181 -16.61 -11.65 -7.65
C CYS A 181 -16.92 -10.17 -7.45
N ALA A 182 -18.08 -9.70 -7.88
CA ALA A 182 -18.42 -8.28 -7.95
C ALA A 182 -17.27 -7.46 -8.62
N GLU A 183 -17.01 -6.26 -8.13
CA GLU A 183 -15.88 -5.42 -8.56
C GLU A 183 -14.65 -5.60 -7.64
N GLY A 184 -14.53 -6.74 -6.98
CA GLY A 184 -13.49 -7.01 -5.98
C GLY A 184 -12.09 -7.16 -6.59
N ALA A 185 -11.06 -6.87 -5.80
CA ALA A 185 -9.66 -7.00 -6.22
C ALA A 185 -9.20 -8.45 -6.43
N SER A 186 -10.05 -9.43 -6.11
CA SER A 186 -9.83 -10.87 -6.38
C SER A 186 -10.60 -11.36 -7.63
N SER A 187 -11.10 -10.45 -8.46
CA SER A 187 -11.84 -10.79 -9.68
C SER A 187 -10.96 -11.06 -10.90
N TYR A 188 -9.64 -10.88 -10.76
CA TYR A 188 -8.62 -11.08 -11.79
C TYR A 188 -7.91 -12.40 -11.60
#